data_a735fa727eec9182772308b48f77bdb9
#
_entry.id   a735fa727eec9182772308b48f77bdb9
#
_cell.length_a   1.000
_cell.length_b   1.000
_cell.length_c   1.000
_cell.angle_alpha   90.00
_cell.angle_beta   90.00
_cell.angle_gamma   90.00
#
_symmetry.space_group_name_H-M   'P 1'
#
loop_
_entity.id
_entity.type
_entity.pdbx_description
1 polymer ?
#
loop_
_entity_poly.entity_id
_entity_poly.type
_entity_poly.pdbx_seq_one_letter_code
_entity_poly.pdbx_strand_id
1 'polypeptide(L)'
;MKRIWQASLTAATLVLLSACGGSDDDPVAPGTGTPTAVFRTFTADFSQKAENWPGWISETSDYTAGTAPTAVVFEQRTIPAPFTAPGYFIGGHNNSDDAFLYIKKQYTGLVASTDYTFTAQVNFVSNTPSGCMGVGGAPGESVYVIAAASPTEPKAAADSAGYTKVNIDRGNQGTPGAASLVMGNIGNGQPCDGSASYVAKSLRNTTGIKVKTDAEGKVWVLFGIDSGFEATSSIYVQNIVINFTPVTTT
;
A
#
# COMPACT_ATOMS: atom_id res chain seq x y z
N MET A 1 63.64 -5.55 10.96
CA MET A 1 64.21 -4.32 11.55
C MET A 1 63.15 -3.69 12.46
N LYS A 2 63.55 -3.51 13.70
CA LYS A 2 62.80 -2.92 14.81
C LYS A 2 62.62 -1.42 14.66
N ARG A 3 61.49 -0.87 15.11
CA ARG A 3 61.34 0.41 15.87
C ARG A 3 59.85 0.57 16.19
N ILE A 4 59.34 0.51 17.32
CA ILE A 4 59.32 0.99 18.72
C ILE A 4 59.16 2.54 18.80
N TRP A 5 58.17 2.92 19.69
CA TRP A 5 57.99 4.18 20.45
C TRP A 5 57.10 5.24 19.78
N GLN A 6 56.17 5.96 20.46
CA GLN A 6 56.05 6.33 21.91
C GLN A 6 54.63 6.73 22.24
N ALA A 7 54.24 6.53 23.46
CA ALA A 7 53.05 7.01 24.13
C ALA A 7 53.30 8.43 24.67
N SER A 8 52.31 9.31 24.59
CA SER A 8 52.28 10.57 25.34
C SER A 8 51.00 10.64 26.18
N LEU A 9 51.18 10.56 27.48
CA LEU A 9 50.19 10.95 28.50
C LEU A 9 50.16 12.49 28.57
N THR A 10 49.00 13.09 28.56
CA THR A 10 48.79 14.47 29.05
C THR A 10 47.74 14.42 30.17
N ALA A 11 48.15 14.87 31.32
CA ALA A 11 47.37 15.00 32.54
C ALA A 11 46.36 16.14 32.42
N ALA A 12 45.11 15.92 32.77
CA ALA A 12 44.11 16.96 32.90
C ALA A 12 43.95 17.37 34.35
N THR A 13 44.13 18.67 34.59
CA THR A 13 44.00 19.33 35.88
C THR A 13 42.54 19.52 36.25
N LEU A 14 42.16 19.03 37.41
CA LEU A 14 40.86 19.26 38.03
C LEU A 14 40.80 20.66 38.62
N VAL A 15 39.86 21.50 38.17
CA VAL A 15 39.48 22.74 38.88
C VAL A 15 38.12 22.51 39.51
N LEU A 16 38.13 22.50 40.84
CA LEU A 16 36.94 22.50 41.68
C LEU A 16 36.51 23.97 41.89
N LEU A 17 35.34 24.34 41.37
CA LEU A 17 34.65 25.55 41.73
C LEU A 17 33.36 25.15 42.49
N SER A 18 33.38 25.38 43.80
CA SER A 18 32.19 25.34 44.65
C SER A 18 31.43 26.67 44.49
N ALA A 19 30.19 26.61 44.05
CA ALA A 19 29.26 27.72 44.21
C ALA A 19 27.96 27.14 44.80
N CYS A 20 27.64 27.51 46.02
CA CYS A 20 26.33 27.34 46.63
C CYS A 20 25.35 28.29 45.96
N GLY A 21 24.20 27.76 45.60
CA GLY A 21 23.04 28.49 45.17
C GLY A 21 21.87 27.52 44.99
N GLY A 22 21.04 27.37 46.02
CA GLY A 22 19.88 26.51 45.97
C GLY A 22 18.80 27.05 45.03
N SER A 23 18.26 26.17 44.22
CA SER A 23 16.87 26.19 43.74
C SER A 23 16.53 24.73 43.49
N ASP A 24 15.43 24.31 44.11
CA ASP A 24 14.81 22.99 43.98
C ASP A 24 14.25 22.85 42.54
N ASP A 25 15.10 22.55 41.58
CA ASP A 25 14.71 22.03 40.27
C ASP A 25 14.62 20.52 40.42
N ASP A 26 13.46 20.03 40.82
CA ASP A 26 13.08 18.66 40.65
C ASP A 26 13.30 18.28 39.15
N PRO A 27 13.99 17.19 38.83
CA PRO A 27 14.08 16.74 37.47
C PRO A 27 12.67 16.45 36.97
N VAL A 28 12.17 17.30 36.06
CA VAL A 28 10.90 17.07 35.38
C VAL A 28 11.03 15.71 34.69
N ALA A 29 10.36 14.71 35.26
CA ALA A 29 10.26 13.39 34.65
C ALA A 29 9.75 13.57 33.21
N PRO A 30 10.35 12.88 32.22
CA PRO A 30 9.83 12.95 30.85
C PRO A 30 8.34 12.63 30.89
N GLY A 31 7.53 13.57 30.42
CA GLY A 31 6.08 13.46 30.49
C GLY A 31 5.62 12.13 29.87
N THR A 32 5.06 11.26 30.69
CA THR A 32 4.40 10.00 30.30
C THR A 32 3.05 10.25 29.64
N GLY A 33 2.95 11.33 28.85
CA GLY A 33 1.75 11.61 28.08
C GLY A 33 1.56 10.53 27.00
N THR A 34 0.43 9.84 27.05
CA THR A 34 0.02 8.94 25.97
C THR A 34 0.03 9.72 24.66
N PRO A 35 0.71 9.23 23.58
CA PRO A 35 0.74 9.93 22.31
C PRO A 35 -0.69 10.18 21.80
N THR A 36 -0.99 11.42 21.47
CA THR A 36 -2.30 11.76 20.89
C THR A 36 -2.32 11.34 19.42
N ALA A 37 -3.32 10.56 19.05
CA ALA A 37 -3.52 10.17 17.67
C ALA A 37 -3.90 11.38 16.81
N VAL A 38 -3.21 11.55 15.69
CA VAL A 38 -3.44 12.64 14.74
C VAL A 38 -3.69 12.09 13.35
N PHE A 39 -4.36 12.88 12.53
CA PHE A 39 -4.52 12.57 11.10
C PHE A 39 -3.15 12.40 10.43
N ARG A 40 -3.04 11.37 9.57
CA ARG A 40 -1.84 11.08 8.77
C ARG A 40 -2.20 10.85 7.32
N THR A 41 -1.40 11.41 6.44
CA THR A 41 -1.44 11.14 5.00
C THR A 41 -0.11 10.55 4.55
N PHE A 42 -0.19 9.52 3.73
CA PHE A 42 0.96 8.93 3.05
C PHE A 42 0.68 8.94 1.54
N THR A 43 1.72 9.21 0.76
CA THR A 43 1.64 9.19 -0.71
C THR A 43 2.73 8.29 -1.26
N ALA A 44 2.35 7.41 -2.18
CA ALA A 44 3.27 6.70 -3.05
C ALA A 44 3.12 7.28 -4.45
N ASP A 45 4.17 7.92 -4.97
CA ASP A 45 4.21 8.52 -6.31
C ASP A 45 5.11 7.68 -7.21
N PHE A 46 4.50 6.83 -8.01
CA PHE A 46 5.18 5.92 -8.93
C PHE A 46 5.65 6.59 -10.24
N SER A 47 5.38 7.88 -10.42
CA SER A 47 5.99 8.68 -11.48
C SER A 47 7.44 9.05 -11.15
N GLN A 48 7.83 8.95 -9.87
CA GLN A 48 9.17 9.18 -9.39
C GLN A 48 10.01 7.89 -9.50
N LYS A 49 11.34 8.03 -9.32
CA LYS A 49 12.23 6.87 -9.26
C LYS A 49 11.88 5.95 -8.10
N ALA A 50 12.12 4.65 -8.26
CA ALA A 50 11.79 3.61 -7.27
C ALA A 50 12.34 3.88 -5.86
N GLU A 51 13.47 4.55 -5.73
CA GLU A 51 14.07 4.97 -4.46
C GLU A 51 13.18 5.92 -3.64
N ASN A 52 12.23 6.62 -4.28
CA ASN A 52 11.31 7.55 -3.61
C ASN A 52 10.04 6.87 -3.08
N TRP A 53 9.80 5.59 -3.44
CA TRP A 53 8.66 4.81 -2.96
C TRP A 53 9.05 3.38 -2.55
N PRO A 54 10.06 3.19 -1.67
CA PRO A 54 10.58 1.87 -1.30
C PRO A 54 9.56 1.04 -0.53
N GLY A 55 9.81 -0.27 -0.48
CA GLY A 55 9.14 -1.20 0.44
C GLY A 55 7.79 -1.74 -0.05
N TRP A 56 7.43 -1.55 -1.31
CA TRP A 56 6.30 -2.24 -1.91
C TRP A 56 6.69 -3.67 -2.30
N ILE A 57 5.80 -4.61 -1.97
CA ILE A 57 5.92 -6.05 -2.24
C ILE A 57 4.73 -6.45 -3.09
N SER A 58 4.96 -7.21 -4.16
CA SER A 58 3.91 -7.69 -5.07
C SER A 58 3.61 -9.17 -4.81
N GLU A 59 2.33 -9.52 -4.88
CA GLU A 59 1.82 -10.89 -4.76
C GLU A 59 0.56 -11.08 -5.61
N THR A 60 0.15 -12.34 -5.78
CA THR A 60 -1.11 -12.73 -6.40
C THR A 60 -1.87 -13.70 -5.51
N SER A 61 -3.21 -13.69 -5.60
CA SER A 61 -4.09 -14.62 -4.88
C SER A 61 -5.37 -14.88 -5.66
N ASP A 62 -6.26 -15.67 -5.07
CA ASP A 62 -7.60 -16.03 -5.54
C ASP A 62 -7.58 -16.95 -6.77
N TYR A 63 -6.84 -18.06 -6.62
CA TYR A 63 -6.73 -19.10 -7.63
C TYR A 63 -6.37 -20.45 -7.00
N THR A 64 -6.60 -21.54 -7.74
CA THR A 64 -6.00 -22.84 -7.46
C THR A 64 -4.65 -22.97 -8.20
N ALA A 65 -3.83 -23.96 -7.85
CA ALA A 65 -2.57 -24.20 -8.55
C ALA A 65 -2.74 -24.37 -10.08
N GLY A 66 -3.89 -24.94 -10.52
CA GLY A 66 -4.19 -25.15 -11.94
C GLY A 66 -4.69 -23.90 -12.66
N THR A 67 -5.10 -22.87 -11.93
CA THR A 67 -5.66 -21.62 -12.48
C THR A 67 -4.86 -20.38 -12.08
N ALA A 68 -3.64 -20.57 -11.59
CA ALA A 68 -2.75 -19.47 -11.24
C ALA A 68 -2.59 -18.49 -12.40
N PRO A 69 -2.64 -17.18 -12.16
CA PRO A 69 -2.51 -16.19 -13.22
C PRO A 69 -1.14 -16.31 -13.89
N THR A 70 -1.11 -16.08 -15.20
CA THR A 70 0.11 -16.15 -16.02
C THR A 70 0.49 -14.77 -16.55
N ALA A 71 1.70 -14.63 -17.13
CA ALA A 71 2.22 -13.35 -17.62
C ALA A 71 2.11 -12.20 -16.59
N VAL A 72 2.22 -12.53 -15.31
CA VAL A 72 2.12 -11.56 -14.21
C VAL A 72 3.34 -10.64 -14.24
N VAL A 73 3.08 -9.34 -14.20
CA VAL A 73 4.11 -8.30 -14.20
C VAL A 73 3.79 -7.21 -13.20
N PHE A 74 4.79 -6.90 -12.38
CA PHE A 74 4.78 -5.80 -11.41
C PHE A 74 6.08 -5.02 -11.57
N GLU A 75 6.06 -3.92 -12.29
CA GLU A 75 7.25 -3.09 -12.48
C GLU A 75 6.93 -1.64 -12.85
N GLN A 76 7.90 -0.75 -12.65
CA GLN A 76 7.78 0.60 -13.17
C GLN A 76 8.04 0.61 -14.69
N ARG A 77 7.14 1.22 -15.44
CA ARG A 77 7.22 1.38 -16.91
C ARG A 77 6.82 2.78 -17.34
N THR A 78 7.33 3.23 -18.47
CA THR A 78 6.78 4.39 -19.17
C THR A 78 5.35 4.08 -19.61
N ILE A 79 4.40 4.94 -19.24
CA ILE A 79 3.02 4.82 -19.68
C ILE A 79 2.97 5.14 -21.19
N PRO A 80 2.28 4.33 -22.00
CA PRO A 80 2.16 4.62 -23.44
C PRO A 80 1.50 5.96 -23.75
N ALA A 81 1.74 6.45 -24.95
CA ALA A 81 1.15 7.72 -25.41
C ALA A 81 -0.39 7.78 -25.15
N PRO A 82 -0.94 8.96 -24.80
CA PRO A 82 -0.31 10.28 -24.85
C PRO A 82 0.50 10.66 -23.59
N PHE A 83 0.72 9.73 -22.67
CA PHE A 83 1.46 9.96 -21.44
C PHE A 83 2.99 9.89 -21.68
N THR A 84 3.77 10.57 -20.84
CA THR A 84 5.23 10.58 -20.91
C THR A 84 5.89 10.18 -19.58
N ALA A 85 5.13 10.30 -18.48
CA ALA A 85 5.62 9.91 -17.16
C ALA A 85 5.56 8.39 -16.97
N PRO A 86 6.43 7.80 -16.16
CA PRO A 86 6.30 6.40 -15.76
C PRO A 86 5.12 6.21 -14.79
N GLY A 87 4.69 4.95 -14.67
CA GLY A 87 3.77 4.47 -13.67
C GLY A 87 4.14 3.06 -13.26
N TYR A 88 3.61 2.58 -12.13
CA TYR A 88 3.80 1.20 -11.71
C TYR A 88 2.78 0.31 -12.41
N PHE A 89 3.27 -0.54 -13.28
CA PHE A 89 2.44 -1.48 -14.04
C PHE A 89 2.05 -2.65 -13.13
N ILE A 90 0.77 -2.92 -13.07
CA ILE A 90 0.18 -4.12 -12.47
C ILE A 90 -0.60 -4.79 -13.57
N GLY A 91 -0.24 -6.02 -13.93
CA GLY A 91 -0.96 -6.76 -14.96
C GLY A 91 -0.65 -8.25 -14.96
N GLY A 92 -1.56 -9.02 -15.54
CA GLY A 92 -1.47 -10.45 -15.67
C GLY A 92 -2.66 -11.02 -16.43
N HIS A 93 -2.52 -12.27 -16.84
CA HIS A 93 -3.58 -13.04 -17.49
C HIS A 93 -4.28 -13.89 -16.42
N ASN A 94 -5.57 -13.66 -16.23
CA ASN A 94 -6.43 -14.46 -15.38
C ASN A 94 -6.84 -15.73 -16.13
N ASN A 95 -6.56 -16.90 -15.55
CA ASN A 95 -6.87 -18.21 -16.11
C ASN A 95 -8.15 -18.84 -15.54
N SER A 96 -8.91 -18.05 -14.76
CA SER A 96 -10.21 -18.40 -14.18
C SER A 96 -11.05 -17.13 -14.06
N ASP A 97 -12.21 -17.23 -13.41
CA ASP A 97 -13.08 -16.09 -13.10
C ASP A 97 -12.69 -15.34 -11.83
N ASP A 98 -11.51 -15.61 -11.28
CA ASP A 98 -11.02 -14.96 -10.06
C ASP A 98 -9.50 -14.92 -10.01
N ALA A 99 -8.92 -13.71 -10.03
CA ALA A 99 -7.49 -13.50 -9.82
C ALA A 99 -7.23 -12.12 -9.26
N PHE A 100 -6.55 -12.04 -8.12
CA PHE A 100 -6.17 -10.79 -7.49
C PHE A 100 -4.68 -10.53 -7.63
N LEU A 101 -4.31 -9.43 -8.29
CA LEU A 101 -2.94 -8.96 -8.48
C LEU A 101 -2.75 -7.71 -7.62
N TYR A 102 -1.84 -7.73 -6.65
CA TYR A 102 -1.72 -6.66 -5.68
C TYR A 102 -0.29 -6.34 -5.26
N ILE A 103 -0.14 -5.13 -4.76
CA ILE A 103 1.05 -4.66 -4.06
C ILE A 103 0.67 -4.30 -2.62
N LYS A 104 1.60 -4.48 -1.69
CA LYS A 104 1.42 -4.18 -0.26
C LYS A 104 2.63 -3.49 0.32
N LYS A 105 2.40 -2.67 1.35
CA LYS A 105 3.46 -1.98 2.09
C LYS A 105 3.06 -1.75 3.53
N GLN A 106 4.02 -1.87 4.44
CA GLN A 106 3.84 -1.48 5.84
C GLN A 106 4.12 0.00 6.03
N TYR A 107 3.20 0.69 6.71
CA TYR A 107 3.34 2.06 7.16
C TYR A 107 3.55 2.11 8.67
N THR A 108 4.34 3.07 9.12
CA THR A 108 4.71 3.30 10.51
C THR A 108 4.43 4.74 10.91
N GLY A 109 4.55 5.07 12.20
CA GLY A 109 4.37 6.45 12.69
C GLY A 109 2.92 6.82 13.01
N LEU A 110 2.03 5.81 13.09
CA LEU A 110 0.72 5.95 13.73
C LEU A 110 0.85 5.69 15.23
N VAL A 111 -0.17 6.01 16.01
CA VAL A 111 -0.20 5.68 17.44
C VAL A 111 -0.53 4.20 17.60
N ALA A 112 0.20 3.53 18.50
CA ALA A 112 0.05 2.10 18.77
C ALA A 112 -1.36 1.74 19.28
N SER A 113 -1.86 0.56 18.90
CA SER A 113 -3.13 -0.01 19.35
C SER A 113 -4.34 0.93 19.24
N THR A 114 -4.32 1.80 18.23
CA THR A 114 -5.29 2.89 18.04
C THR A 114 -6.16 2.65 16.81
N ASP A 115 -7.45 2.94 16.94
CA ASP A 115 -8.41 2.84 15.85
C ASP A 115 -8.33 4.06 14.93
N TYR A 116 -8.24 3.80 13.63
CA TYR A 116 -8.25 4.80 12.57
C TYR A 116 -9.33 4.47 11.53
N THR A 117 -9.87 5.50 10.89
CA THR A 117 -10.58 5.36 9.62
C THR A 117 -9.56 5.46 8.49
N PHE A 118 -9.43 4.40 7.71
CA PHE A 118 -8.61 4.35 6.51
C PHE A 118 -9.42 4.76 5.30
N THR A 119 -8.92 5.72 4.52
CA THR A 119 -9.45 6.07 3.19
C THR A 119 -8.32 6.10 2.17
N ALA A 120 -8.66 5.89 0.91
CA ALA A 120 -7.68 5.86 -0.17
C ALA A 120 -8.17 6.65 -1.40
N GLN A 121 -7.21 7.18 -2.14
CA GLN A 121 -7.37 7.65 -3.51
C GLN A 121 -6.27 7.05 -4.36
N VAL A 122 -6.62 6.60 -5.57
CA VAL A 122 -5.66 6.12 -6.55
C VAL A 122 -5.85 6.85 -7.86
N ASN A 123 -4.75 7.25 -8.48
CA ASN A 123 -4.68 7.75 -9.83
C ASN A 123 -3.90 6.74 -10.68
N PHE A 124 -4.50 6.31 -11.76
CA PHE A 124 -3.92 5.31 -12.66
C PHE A 124 -4.33 5.59 -14.10
N VAL A 125 -3.67 4.92 -15.03
CA VAL A 125 -3.98 4.97 -16.45
C VAL A 125 -4.43 3.58 -16.89
N SER A 126 -5.53 3.51 -17.61
CA SER A 126 -6.09 2.29 -18.18
C SER A 126 -6.38 2.47 -19.67
N ASN A 127 -6.17 1.43 -20.45
CA ASN A 127 -6.58 1.37 -21.86
C ASN A 127 -7.77 0.41 -22.07
N THR A 128 -8.40 -0.04 -20.99
CA THR A 128 -9.52 -0.98 -21.07
C THR A 128 -10.82 -0.21 -21.32
N PRO A 129 -11.49 -0.40 -22.46
CA PRO A 129 -12.75 0.25 -22.77
C PRO A 129 -13.86 -0.17 -21.82
N SER A 130 -14.92 0.63 -21.73
CA SER A 130 -16.13 0.32 -21.00
C SER A 130 -17.19 -0.30 -21.92
N GLY A 131 -18.07 -1.14 -21.35
CA GLY A 131 -19.17 -1.77 -22.07
C GLY A 131 -18.77 -2.91 -22.99
N CYS A 132 -17.55 -3.43 -22.87
CA CYS A 132 -17.13 -4.65 -23.58
C CYS A 132 -17.71 -5.89 -22.91
N MET A 133 -17.97 -6.92 -23.68
CA MET A 133 -18.26 -8.26 -23.18
C MET A 133 -16.99 -9.12 -23.16
N GLY A 134 -16.87 -10.00 -22.16
CA GLY A 134 -15.74 -10.94 -22.03
C GLY A 134 -16.16 -12.22 -21.33
N VAL A 135 -15.27 -13.22 -21.33
CA VAL A 135 -15.46 -14.47 -20.59
C VAL A 135 -15.21 -14.22 -19.11
N GLY A 136 -15.99 -14.81 -18.23
CA GLY A 136 -15.95 -14.57 -16.79
C GLY A 136 -16.49 -13.21 -16.36
N GLY A 137 -16.39 -12.18 -17.22
CA GLY A 137 -16.86 -10.83 -16.97
C GLY A 137 -16.43 -9.82 -18.01
N ALA A 138 -16.91 -8.57 -17.86
CA ALA A 138 -16.51 -7.47 -18.73
C ALA A 138 -15.06 -7.04 -18.44
N PRO A 139 -14.20 -6.81 -19.44
CA PRO A 139 -12.79 -6.47 -19.23
C PRO A 139 -12.59 -5.18 -18.44
N GLY A 140 -13.50 -4.24 -18.50
CA GLY A 140 -13.44 -2.97 -17.75
C GLY A 140 -14.14 -3.04 -16.41
N GLU A 141 -15.38 -3.47 -16.39
CA GLU A 141 -16.29 -3.41 -15.25
C GLU A 141 -16.10 -4.55 -14.27
N SER A 142 -15.65 -5.73 -14.71
CA SER A 142 -15.43 -6.92 -13.86
C SER A 142 -13.98 -7.05 -13.39
N VAL A 143 -13.18 -5.99 -13.53
CA VAL A 143 -11.85 -5.89 -12.95
C VAL A 143 -11.87 -4.74 -11.93
N TYR A 144 -11.94 -5.11 -10.66
CA TYR A 144 -12.17 -4.17 -9.58
C TYR A 144 -10.86 -3.65 -9.00
N VAL A 145 -10.85 -2.37 -8.63
CA VAL A 145 -9.71 -1.75 -7.95
C VAL A 145 -9.98 -1.81 -6.46
N ILE A 146 -9.08 -2.47 -5.73
CA ILE A 146 -9.20 -2.73 -4.29
C ILE A 146 -8.11 -1.99 -3.54
N ALA A 147 -8.49 -1.36 -2.42
CA ALA A 147 -7.58 -0.89 -1.39
C ALA A 147 -7.94 -1.54 -0.06
N ALA A 148 -6.95 -1.96 0.73
CA ALA A 148 -7.20 -2.60 2.02
C ALA A 148 -6.19 -2.14 3.06
N ALA A 149 -6.58 -2.23 4.35
CA ALA A 149 -5.70 -1.92 5.47
C ALA A 149 -5.86 -2.96 6.59
N SER A 150 -4.74 -3.40 7.18
CA SER A 150 -4.71 -4.46 8.20
C SER A 150 -3.54 -4.27 9.17
N PRO A 151 -3.70 -4.56 10.47
CA PRO A 151 -2.57 -4.66 11.39
C PRO A 151 -1.64 -5.83 11.07
N THR A 152 -2.18 -6.88 10.43
CA THR A 152 -1.43 -8.08 10.04
C THR A 152 -1.00 -7.96 8.59
N GLU A 153 0.22 -8.45 8.28
CA GLU A 153 0.70 -8.49 6.90
C GLU A 153 -0.23 -9.32 6.02
N PRO A 154 -0.79 -8.72 4.95
CA PRO A 154 -1.51 -9.48 3.93
C PRO A 154 -0.56 -10.45 3.23
N LYS A 155 -0.85 -11.75 3.28
CA LYS A 155 -0.06 -12.81 2.65
C LYS A 155 -0.96 -13.76 1.90
N ALA A 156 -0.59 -14.08 0.67
CA ALA A 156 -1.22 -15.14 -0.09
C ALA A 156 -0.74 -16.50 0.43
N ALA A 157 -1.68 -17.39 0.69
CA ALA A 157 -1.39 -18.77 1.10
C ALA A 157 -2.48 -19.71 0.61
N ALA A 158 -2.10 -20.92 0.23
CA ALA A 158 -3.06 -21.96 -0.09
C ALA A 158 -3.75 -22.46 1.19
N ASP A 159 -5.07 -22.59 1.12
CA ASP A 159 -5.85 -23.23 2.17
C ASP A 159 -5.79 -24.77 2.04
N SER A 160 -6.50 -25.49 2.92
CA SER A 160 -6.54 -26.96 2.91
C SER A 160 -7.16 -27.57 1.65
N ALA A 161 -7.90 -26.80 0.86
CA ALA A 161 -8.48 -27.20 -0.42
C ALA A 161 -7.54 -26.87 -1.60
N GLY A 162 -6.39 -26.24 -1.34
CA GLY A 162 -5.44 -25.82 -2.36
C GLY A 162 -5.82 -24.52 -3.08
N TYR A 163 -6.77 -23.77 -2.53
CA TYR A 163 -7.12 -22.45 -3.04
C TYR A 163 -6.26 -21.38 -2.37
N THR A 164 -5.49 -20.66 -3.18
CA THR A 164 -4.62 -19.56 -2.71
C THR A 164 -5.44 -18.30 -2.52
N LYS A 165 -5.44 -17.76 -1.31
CA LYS A 165 -6.10 -16.48 -0.98
C LYS A 165 -5.29 -15.66 0.00
N VAL A 166 -5.55 -14.36 0.06
CA VAL A 166 -4.95 -13.49 1.06
C VAL A 166 -5.58 -13.71 2.44
N ASN A 167 -4.78 -13.63 3.49
CA ASN A 167 -5.15 -13.94 4.88
C ASN A 167 -5.94 -12.83 5.60
N ILE A 168 -6.38 -11.78 4.90
CA ILE A 168 -7.25 -10.72 5.44
C ILE A 168 -8.62 -10.77 4.79
N ASP A 169 -9.65 -10.30 5.49
CA ASP A 169 -10.99 -10.21 4.94
C ASP A 169 -11.08 -9.02 3.97
N ARG A 170 -10.68 -9.24 2.72
CA ARG A 170 -10.79 -8.26 1.64
C ARG A 170 -12.08 -8.36 0.82
N GLY A 171 -12.93 -9.35 1.12
CA GLY A 171 -14.06 -9.68 0.28
C GLY A 171 -13.64 -10.39 -1.00
N ASN A 172 -14.45 -10.26 -2.05
CA ASN A 172 -14.17 -10.83 -3.36
C ASN A 172 -14.72 -9.91 -4.45
N GLN A 173 -13.91 -9.58 -5.43
CA GLN A 173 -14.27 -8.75 -6.60
C GLN A 173 -14.99 -7.45 -6.19
N GLY A 174 -16.22 -7.23 -6.66
CA GLY A 174 -17.05 -6.05 -6.35
C GLY A 174 -17.65 -6.03 -4.94
N THR A 175 -17.43 -7.07 -4.12
CA THR A 175 -17.96 -7.18 -2.76
C THR A 175 -16.84 -6.91 -1.75
N PRO A 176 -16.88 -5.80 -0.99
CA PRO A 176 -15.85 -5.49 -0.01
C PRO A 176 -15.94 -6.42 1.20
N GLY A 177 -14.78 -6.73 1.81
CA GLY A 177 -14.68 -7.34 3.13
C GLY A 177 -14.48 -6.27 4.22
N ALA A 178 -14.35 -6.71 5.47
CA ALA A 178 -14.17 -5.81 6.61
C ALA A 178 -12.84 -5.01 6.55
N ALA A 179 -11.82 -5.53 5.87
CA ALA A 179 -10.51 -4.92 5.75
C ALA A 179 -10.28 -4.18 4.41
N SER A 180 -11.32 -4.04 3.55
CA SER A 180 -11.13 -3.52 2.20
C SER A 180 -12.17 -2.47 1.77
N LEU A 181 -11.78 -1.73 0.74
CA LEU A 181 -12.58 -0.79 -0.02
C LEU A 181 -12.60 -1.24 -1.48
N VAL A 182 -13.76 -1.42 -2.07
CA VAL A 182 -13.92 -1.47 -3.52
C VAL A 182 -13.92 -0.03 -4.02
N MET A 183 -12.84 0.38 -4.69
CA MET A 183 -12.64 1.75 -5.17
C MET A 183 -13.43 2.03 -6.45
N GLY A 184 -13.71 1.00 -7.24
CA GLY A 184 -14.35 1.05 -8.54
C GLY A 184 -13.74 -0.02 -9.46
N ASN A 185 -13.67 0.23 -10.75
CA ASN A 185 -13.16 -0.70 -11.76
C ASN A 185 -12.15 -0.03 -12.71
N ILE A 186 -11.54 -0.81 -13.60
CA ILE A 186 -10.52 -0.30 -14.54
C ILE A 186 -11.08 0.23 -15.87
N GLY A 187 -12.37 0.09 -16.15
CA GLY A 187 -13.00 0.62 -17.36
C GLY A 187 -12.74 2.12 -17.48
N ASN A 188 -12.26 2.56 -18.64
CA ASN A 188 -11.76 3.93 -18.85
C ASN A 188 -12.81 4.90 -19.43
N GLY A 189 -14.04 4.44 -19.62
CA GLY A 189 -15.14 5.24 -20.16
C GLY A 189 -15.14 5.41 -21.69
N GLN A 190 -14.13 4.90 -22.41
CA GLN A 190 -14.15 4.88 -23.86
C GLN A 190 -15.06 3.75 -24.36
N PRO A 191 -15.71 3.91 -25.52
CA PRO A 191 -16.56 2.87 -26.08
C PRO A 191 -15.76 1.63 -26.50
N CYS A 192 -16.41 0.47 -26.48
CA CYS A 192 -15.84 -0.79 -26.95
C CYS A 192 -15.98 -0.93 -28.47
N ASP A 193 -15.24 -0.12 -29.21
CA ASP A 193 -15.27 -0.05 -30.69
C ASP A 193 -13.95 -0.47 -31.36
N GLY A 194 -13.00 -0.98 -30.58
CA GLY A 194 -11.66 -1.37 -31.03
C GLY A 194 -10.64 -0.24 -31.01
N SER A 195 -11.03 0.99 -30.70
CA SER A 195 -10.13 2.14 -30.53
C SER A 195 -9.61 2.23 -29.10
N ALA A 196 -8.77 1.29 -28.66
CA ALA A 196 -8.19 1.34 -27.33
C ALA A 196 -7.24 2.53 -27.20
N SER A 197 -7.52 3.42 -26.23
CA SER A 197 -6.65 4.53 -25.88
C SER A 197 -6.37 4.54 -24.36
N TYR A 198 -5.20 5.01 -23.98
CA TYR A 198 -4.84 5.18 -22.58
C TYR A 198 -5.51 6.42 -22.01
N VAL A 199 -6.24 6.28 -20.91
CA VAL A 199 -6.98 7.35 -20.24
C VAL A 199 -6.62 7.35 -18.75
N ALA A 200 -6.36 8.55 -18.20
CA ALA A 200 -6.16 8.74 -16.78
C ALA A 200 -7.50 8.60 -16.03
N LYS A 201 -7.45 7.87 -14.91
CA LYS A 201 -8.60 7.63 -14.05
C LYS A 201 -8.23 7.91 -12.60
N SER A 202 -9.14 8.51 -11.85
CA SER A 202 -9.02 8.75 -10.42
C SER A 202 -10.18 8.09 -9.70
N LEU A 203 -9.87 7.24 -8.73
CA LEU A 203 -10.86 6.62 -7.85
C LEU A 203 -10.57 7.03 -6.41
N ARG A 204 -11.62 7.38 -5.67
CA ARG A 204 -11.50 7.81 -4.27
C ARG A 204 -12.63 7.22 -3.44
N ASN A 205 -12.27 6.70 -2.26
CA ASN A 205 -13.23 6.35 -1.24
C ASN A 205 -13.16 7.38 -0.11
N THR A 206 -14.30 7.92 0.30
CA THR A 206 -14.42 8.93 1.36
C THR A 206 -15.09 8.39 2.63
N THR A 207 -15.79 7.27 2.56
CA THR A 207 -16.44 6.64 3.72
C THR A 207 -15.41 5.95 4.61
N GLY A 208 -14.45 5.26 3.99
CA GLY A 208 -13.40 4.54 4.68
C GLY A 208 -13.85 3.27 5.39
N ILE A 209 -12.87 2.57 5.94
CA ILE A 209 -13.04 1.43 6.84
C ILE A 209 -12.28 1.66 8.12
N LYS A 210 -12.68 0.99 9.21
CA LYS A 210 -11.94 1.00 10.46
C LYS A 210 -10.77 0.03 10.40
N VAL A 211 -9.60 0.48 10.87
CA VAL A 211 -8.43 -0.36 11.06
C VAL A 211 -7.78 0.01 12.39
N LYS A 212 -7.38 -0.98 13.16
CA LYS A 212 -6.59 -0.80 14.38
C LYS A 212 -5.13 -1.01 14.06
N THR A 213 -4.25 -0.12 14.50
CA THR A 213 -2.80 -0.31 14.39
C THR A 213 -2.32 -1.42 15.32
N ASP A 214 -1.18 -2.03 15.00
CA ASP A 214 -0.52 -2.99 15.88
C ASP A 214 0.05 -2.32 17.15
N ALA A 215 0.74 -3.12 18.00
CA ALA A 215 1.33 -2.65 19.26
C ALA A 215 2.49 -1.65 19.05
N GLU A 216 3.04 -1.57 17.85
CA GLU A 216 4.11 -0.66 17.45
C GLU A 216 3.62 0.55 16.63
N GLY A 217 2.30 0.69 16.42
CA GLY A 217 1.73 1.77 15.60
C GLY A 217 1.94 1.58 14.10
N LYS A 218 2.01 0.32 13.66
CA LYS A 218 2.15 -0.04 12.25
C LYS A 218 0.84 -0.51 11.67
N VAL A 219 0.72 -0.39 10.35
CA VAL A 219 -0.40 -0.90 9.56
C VAL A 219 0.10 -1.30 8.17
N TRP A 220 -0.40 -2.39 7.66
CA TRP A 220 -0.21 -2.78 6.27
C TRP A 220 -1.30 -2.19 5.41
N VAL A 221 -0.91 -1.70 4.24
CA VAL A 221 -1.83 -1.28 3.18
C VAL A 221 -1.58 -2.16 1.96
N LEU A 222 -2.66 -2.56 1.33
CA LEU A 222 -2.68 -3.35 0.11
C LEU A 222 -3.45 -2.57 -0.95
N PHE A 223 -2.99 -2.63 -2.19
CA PHE A 223 -3.64 -2.07 -3.37
C PHE A 223 -3.50 -3.02 -4.55
N GLY A 224 -4.56 -3.23 -5.32
CA GLY A 224 -4.50 -4.13 -6.46
C GLY A 224 -5.73 -4.11 -7.35
N ILE A 225 -5.72 -4.99 -8.35
CA ILE A 225 -6.83 -5.26 -9.25
C ILE A 225 -7.31 -6.69 -9.06
N ASP A 226 -8.61 -6.84 -8.89
CA ASP A 226 -9.30 -8.11 -8.66
C ASP A 226 -10.18 -8.42 -9.88
N SER A 227 -9.82 -9.44 -10.63
CA SER A 227 -10.35 -9.71 -11.96
C SER A 227 -11.27 -10.91 -11.99
N GLY A 228 -12.55 -10.67 -12.31
CA GLY A 228 -13.46 -11.70 -12.80
C GLY A 228 -13.40 -11.91 -14.32
N PHE A 229 -12.63 -11.10 -15.05
CA PHE A 229 -12.44 -11.25 -16.49
C PHE A 229 -11.35 -12.28 -16.79
N GLU A 230 -11.67 -13.32 -17.55
CA GLU A 230 -10.79 -14.44 -17.88
C GLU A 230 -9.85 -14.14 -19.05
N ALA A 231 -9.06 -13.07 -18.93
CA ALA A 231 -8.01 -12.73 -19.87
C ALA A 231 -7.04 -11.73 -19.22
N THR A 232 -6.24 -11.04 -20.04
CA THR A 232 -5.25 -10.08 -19.57
C THR A 232 -5.90 -8.78 -19.10
N SER A 233 -5.62 -8.42 -17.86
CA SER A 233 -6.00 -7.14 -17.25
C SER A 233 -4.76 -6.38 -16.81
N SER A 234 -4.74 -5.06 -16.97
CA SER A 234 -3.62 -4.25 -16.51
C SER A 234 -3.98 -2.77 -16.29
N ILE A 235 -3.21 -2.13 -15.41
CA ILE A 235 -3.22 -0.70 -15.17
C ILE A 235 -1.80 -0.17 -14.97
N TYR A 236 -1.62 1.14 -15.14
CA TYR A 236 -0.43 1.87 -14.72
C TYR A 236 -0.78 2.80 -13.57
N VAL A 237 -0.41 2.43 -12.36
CA VAL A 237 -0.63 3.26 -11.17
C VAL A 237 0.33 4.43 -11.18
N GLN A 238 -0.19 5.65 -11.12
CA GLN A 238 0.61 6.89 -11.05
C GLN A 238 0.90 7.26 -9.61
N ASN A 239 -0.13 7.28 -8.77
CA ASN A 239 0.05 7.50 -7.33
C ASN A 239 -1.10 6.92 -6.51
N ILE A 240 -0.80 6.66 -5.23
CA ILE A 240 -1.77 6.25 -4.22
C ILE A 240 -1.64 7.22 -3.05
N VAL A 241 -2.75 7.84 -2.65
CA VAL A 241 -2.85 8.67 -1.45
C VAL A 241 -3.65 7.93 -0.41
N ILE A 242 -3.10 7.78 0.78
CA ILE A 242 -3.62 7.00 1.89
C ILE A 242 -3.81 7.94 3.08
N ASN A 243 -4.99 7.94 3.68
CA ASN A 243 -5.27 8.73 4.86
C ASN A 243 -5.70 7.84 6.02
N PHE A 244 -5.20 8.17 7.20
CA PHE A 244 -5.59 7.60 8.47
C PHE A 244 -6.13 8.72 9.37
N THR A 245 -7.43 8.70 9.64
CA THR A 245 -8.10 9.64 10.53
C THR A 245 -8.38 8.94 11.86
N PRO A 246 -7.89 9.44 13.01
CA PRO A 246 -8.19 8.84 14.30
C PRO A 246 -9.69 8.73 14.53
N VAL A 247 -10.14 7.60 15.06
CA VAL A 247 -11.52 7.46 15.53
C VAL A 247 -11.58 8.06 16.93
N THR A 248 -12.31 9.17 17.06
CA THR A 248 -12.59 9.77 18.39
C THR A 248 -13.62 8.90 19.10
N THR A 249 -13.24 8.32 20.23
CA THR A 249 -14.21 7.75 21.18
C THR A 249 -14.89 8.92 21.90
N THR A 250 -16.15 9.16 21.58
CA THR A 250 -17.03 10.04 22.35
C THR A 250 -17.49 9.36 23.63
#